data_50a2fcad753c0629276cd6a95bc6e5d6
#
_entry.id   50a2fcad753c0629276cd6a95bc6e5d6
#
_cell.length_a   1.000
_cell.length_b   1.000
_cell.length_c   1.000
_cell.angle_alpha   90.00
_cell.angle_beta   90.00
_cell.angle_gamma   90.00
#
_symmetry.space_group_name_H-M   'P 1'
#
loop_
_entity.id
_entity.type
_entity.pdbx_description
1 polymer ?
#
loop_
_entity_poly.entity_id
_entity_poly.type
_entity_poly.pdbx_seq_one_letter_code
_entity_poly.pdbx_strand_id
1 'polypeptide(L)'
;MAVDRQPVLKRCKALGISPMVLGYSKETNRHANANNRKKVSEYGMQLKEKQKLKFIYGVLEKQFYHYYEMAVKMDGVAGENLIKILESRLDNVVFRMGMAITRREARQLVTPVSYTHLTLPTIR
;
A
#
# COMPACT_ATOMS: atom_id res chain seq x y z
N MET A 1 -5.44 -16.33 4.05
CA MET A 1 -5.03 -14.94 4.26
C MET A 1 -5.62 -14.06 3.16
N ALA A 2 -6.28 -12.99 3.52
CA ALA A 2 -6.89 -12.08 2.54
C ALA A 2 -5.80 -11.32 1.79
N VAL A 3 -5.83 -11.37 0.47
CA VAL A 3 -4.85 -10.73 -0.41
C VAL A 3 -5.58 -9.81 -1.37
N ASP A 4 -5.03 -8.62 -1.58
CA ASP A 4 -5.54 -7.71 -2.58
C ASP A 4 -5.11 -8.19 -3.97
N ARG A 5 -6.09 -8.57 -4.79
CA ARG A 5 -5.87 -9.08 -6.15
C ARG A 5 -6.31 -8.10 -7.24
N GLN A 6 -6.48 -6.84 -6.89
CA GLN A 6 -6.93 -5.84 -7.85
C GLN A 6 -5.89 -5.62 -8.97
N PRO A 7 -6.35 -5.33 -10.20
CA PRO A 7 -5.42 -5.04 -11.30
C PRO A 7 -4.63 -3.76 -11.01
N VAL A 8 -3.31 -3.87 -11.00
CA VAL A 8 -2.43 -2.79 -10.57
C VAL A 8 -2.51 -1.58 -11.47
N LEU A 9 -2.36 -1.76 -12.78
CA LEU A 9 -2.33 -0.63 -13.72
C LEU A 9 -3.66 0.14 -13.76
N LYS A 10 -4.77 -0.59 -13.69
CA LYS A 10 -6.09 0.00 -13.66
C LYS A 10 -6.30 0.84 -12.39
N ARG A 11 -5.87 0.32 -11.25
CA ARG A 11 -5.99 1.05 -9.98
C ARG A 11 -5.05 2.24 -9.91
N CYS A 12 -3.83 2.11 -10.40
CA CYS A 12 -2.90 3.24 -10.49
C CYS A 12 -3.50 4.39 -11.28
N LYS A 13 -4.11 4.08 -12.42
CA LYS A 13 -4.75 5.07 -13.26
C LYS A 13 -5.94 5.73 -12.56
N ALA A 14 -6.78 4.95 -11.90
CA ALA A 14 -7.93 5.45 -11.18
C ALA A 14 -7.53 6.36 -10.02
N LEU A 15 -6.43 6.06 -9.34
CA LEU A 15 -5.95 6.81 -8.20
C LEU A 15 -4.96 7.93 -8.55
N GLY A 16 -4.50 7.98 -9.80
CA GLY A 16 -3.52 8.97 -10.24
C GLY A 16 -2.11 8.72 -9.72
N ILE A 17 -1.76 7.46 -9.49
CA ILE A 17 -0.43 7.04 -9.02
C ILE A 17 0.37 6.48 -10.18
N SER A 18 1.66 6.84 -10.27
CA SER A 18 2.54 6.23 -11.26
C SER A 18 2.85 4.78 -10.89
N PRO A 19 2.74 3.82 -11.82
CA PRO A 19 3.12 2.43 -11.56
C PRO A 19 4.58 2.26 -11.10
N MET A 20 5.46 3.17 -11.46
CA MET A 20 6.86 3.13 -11.06
C MET A 20 7.03 3.24 -9.54
N VAL A 21 6.16 3.96 -8.87
CA VAL A 21 6.17 4.08 -7.40
C VAL A 21 6.00 2.72 -6.74
N LEU A 22 5.26 1.82 -7.39
CA LEU A 22 5.01 0.47 -6.91
C LEU A 22 6.03 -0.56 -7.40
N GLY A 23 6.99 -0.13 -8.23
CA GLY A 23 8.00 -1.02 -8.79
C GLY A 23 7.65 -1.64 -10.14
N TYR A 24 6.57 -1.22 -10.78
CA TYR A 24 6.18 -1.73 -12.09
C TYR A 24 6.71 -0.82 -13.20
N SER A 25 7.43 -1.39 -14.15
CA SER A 25 7.98 -0.65 -15.29
C SER A 25 6.99 -0.46 -16.44
N LYS A 26 5.89 -1.21 -16.43
CA LYS A 26 4.91 -1.18 -17.52
C LYS A 26 3.97 0.02 -17.36
N GLU A 27 3.84 0.80 -18.42
CA GLU A 27 2.91 1.92 -18.48
C GLU A 27 1.76 1.62 -19.43
N THR A 28 0.61 2.23 -19.19
CA THR A 28 -0.53 2.12 -20.10
C THR A 28 -0.62 3.37 -20.96
N ASN A 29 -0.83 3.18 -22.27
CA ASN A 29 -1.06 4.28 -23.20
C ASN A 29 -2.45 4.90 -23.05
N ARG A 30 -3.30 4.33 -22.19
CA ARG A 30 -4.63 4.86 -21.95
C ARG A 30 -4.56 5.97 -20.91
N HIS A 31 -4.84 7.18 -21.32
CA HIS A 31 -4.95 8.28 -20.39
C HIS A 31 -6.16 8.09 -19.48
N ALA A 32 -6.05 8.54 -18.24
CA ALA A 32 -7.20 8.63 -17.35
C ALA A 32 -8.30 9.40 -18.09
N ASN A 33 -9.52 8.91 -18.05
CA ASN A 33 -10.63 9.53 -18.77
C ASN A 33 -10.74 11.01 -18.40
N ALA A 34 -10.20 11.86 -19.28
CA ALA A 34 -10.31 13.31 -19.15
C ALA A 34 -11.78 13.78 -19.15
N ASN A 35 -12.67 12.88 -19.54
CA ASN A 35 -14.11 13.16 -19.65
C ASN A 35 -14.88 12.97 -18.35
N ASN A 36 -14.22 12.69 -17.24
CA ASN A 36 -14.92 12.58 -15.98
C ASN A 36 -15.24 13.99 -15.47
N ARG A 37 -16.30 14.56 -16.04
CA ARG A 37 -16.80 15.91 -15.71
C ARG A 37 -17.47 16.00 -14.34
N LYS A 38 -17.49 14.91 -13.60
CA LYS A 38 -18.08 14.91 -12.26
C LYS A 38 -17.18 15.68 -11.30
N LYS A 39 -17.72 16.73 -10.74
CA LYS A 39 -17.06 17.46 -9.67
C LYS A 39 -16.89 16.54 -8.46
N VAL A 40 -15.64 16.31 -8.06
CA VAL A 40 -15.35 15.47 -6.90
C VAL A 40 -15.64 16.28 -5.64
N SER A 41 -16.44 15.71 -4.75
CA SER A 41 -16.70 16.33 -3.45
C SER A 41 -15.46 16.26 -2.56
N GLU A 42 -15.40 17.11 -1.53
CA GLU A 42 -14.30 17.08 -0.56
C GLU A 42 -14.18 15.71 0.10
N TYR A 43 -15.29 15.10 0.47
CA TYR A 43 -15.31 13.73 1.00
C TYR A 43 -14.70 12.74 0.02
N GLY A 44 -15.04 12.85 -1.27
CA GLY A 44 -14.47 11.99 -2.31
C GLY A 44 -12.97 12.16 -2.48
N MET A 45 -12.45 13.39 -2.32
CA MET A 45 -11.01 13.65 -2.37
C MET A 45 -10.28 13.00 -1.19
N GLN A 46 -10.83 13.14 0.02
CA GLN A 46 -10.26 12.52 1.22
C GLN A 46 -10.27 11.01 1.13
N LEU A 47 -11.36 10.44 0.64
CA LEU A 47 -11.48 8.99 0.41
C LEU A 47 -10.44 8.51 -0.59
N LYS A 48 -10.22 9.27 -1.66
CA LYS A 48 -9.23 8.95 -2.68
C LYS A 48 -7.81 8.91 -2.11
N GLU A 49 -7.44 9.87 -1.27
CA GLU A 49 -6.14 9.89 -0.60
C GLU A 49 -5.94 8.68 0.31
N LYS A 50 -6.96 8.31 1.06
CA LYS A 50 -6.95 7.09 1.88
C LYS A 50 -6.73 5.84 1.01
N GLN A 51 -7.43 5.74 -0.11
CA GLN A 51 -7.29 4.62 -1.02
C GLN A 51 -5.89 4.55 -1.66
N LYS A 52 -5.27 5.71 -1.94
CA LYS A 52 -3.89 5.75 -2.43
C LYS A 52 -2.93 5.10 -1.43
N LEU A 53 -3.01 5.48 -0.16
CA LEU A 53 -2.14 4.91 0.87
C LEU A 53 -2.34 3.40 1.00
N LYS A 54 -3.58 2.95 1.07
CA LYS A 54 -3.89 1.52 1.15
C LYS A 54 -3.33 0.75 -0.03
N PHE A 55 -3.45 1.31 -1.22
CA PHE A 55 -3.01 0.65 -2.44
C PHE A 55 -1.49 0.61 -2.54
N ILE A 56 -0.80 1.70 -2.21
CA ILE A 56 0.67 1.75 -2.26
C ILE A 56 1.29 0.70 -1.33
N TYR A 57 0.78 0.58 -0.11
CA TYR A 57 1.31 -0.37 0.87
C TYR A 57 0.65 -1.74 0.80
N GLY A 58 -0.40 -1.91 -0.01
CA GLY A 58 -1.09 -3.19 -0.17
C GLY A 58 -1.81 -3.65 1.09
N VAL A 59 -2.30 -2.73 1.90
CA VAL A 59 -2.98 -3.00 3.16
C VAL A 59 -4.48 -3.07 2.95
N LEU A 60 -5.14 -4.05 3.56
CA LEU A 60 -6.60 -4.16 3.54
C LEU A 60 -7.25 -3.22 4.56
N GLU A 61 -8.54 -2.94 4.36
CA GLU A 61 -9.28 -1.95 5.14
C GLU A 61 -9.21 -2.17 6.65
N LYS A 62 -9.42 -3.40 7.10
CA LYS A 62 -9.42 -3.76 8.51
C LYS A 62 -8.06 -3.48 9.17
N GLN A 63 -6.99 -3.88 8.50
CA GLN A 63 -5.63 -3.67 8.97
C GLN A 63 -5.26 -2.18 8.95
N PHE A 64 -5.66 -1.48 7.90
CA PHE A 64 -5.43 -0.05 7.77
C PHE A 64 -6.12 0.72 8.90
N TYR A 65 -7.35 0.37 9.22
CA TYR A 65 -8.10 0.99 10.31
C TYR A 65 -7.41 0.76 11.66
N HIS A 66 -6.90 -0.45 11.88
CA HIS A 66 -6.14 -0.77 13.09
C HIS A 66 -4.89 0.12 13.22
N TYR A 67 -4.14 0.29 12.13
CA TYR A 67 -2.98 1.18 12.11
C TYR A 67 -3.37 2.64 12.37
N TYR A 68 -4.48 3.07 11.83
CA TYR A 68 -5.00 4.41 12.09
C TYR A 68 -5.33 4.62 13.57
N GLU A 69 -5.95 3.66 14.20
CA GLU A 69 -6.22 3.73 15.64
C GLU A 69 -4.93 3.83 16.46
N MET A 70 -3.92 3.05 16.09
CA MET A 70 -2.60 3.14 16.73
C MET A 70 -1.97 4.51 16.52
N ALA A 71 -2.06 5.05 15.31
CA ALA A 71 -1.48 6.35 14.97
C ALA A 71 -2.11 7.49 15.76
N VAL A 72 -3.41 7.44 15.99
CA VAL A 72 -4.13 8.44 16.78
C VAL A 72 -3.69 8.43 18.24
N LYS A 73 -3.37 7.27 18.78
CA LYS A 73 -2.91 7.13 20.16
C LYS A 73 -1.46 7.59 20.38
N MET A 74 -0.69 7.68 19.31
CA MET A 74 0.70 8.15 19.39
C MET A 74 0.76 9.66 19.47
N ASP A 75 1.80 10.18 20.11
CA ASP A 75 2.04 11.61 20.18
C ASP A 75 2.41 12.18 18.81
N GLY A 76 1.90 13.35 18.50
CA GLY A 76 2.18 14.05 17.24
C GLY A 76 1.01 13.99 16.26
N VAL A 77 1.29 14.28 14.99
CA VAL A 77 0.28 14.32 13.93
C VAL A 77 -0.09 12.89 13.52
N ALA A 78 -1.38 12.57 13.56
CA ALA A 78 -1.87 11.22 13.26
C ALA A 78 -1.48 10.74 11.84
N GLY A 79 -1.48 11.64 10.85
CA GLY A 79 -1.09 11.29 9.48
C GLY A 79 0.36 10.88 9.37
N GLU A 80 1.27 11.61 10.03
CA GLU A 80 2.68 11.26 10.05
C GLU A 80 2.93 9.94 10.78
N ASN A 81 2.25 9.74 11.91
CA ASN A 81 2.33 8.50 12.68
C ASN A 81 1.86 7.30 11.87
N LEU A 82 0.78 7.48 11.10
CA LEU A 82 0.26 6.45 10.21
C LEU A 82 1.28 6.06 9.13
N ILE A 83 1.93 7.03 8.52
CA ILE A 83 2.97 6.78 7.53
C ILE A 83 4.15 6.05 8.16
N LYS A 84 4.57 6.44 9.36
CA LYS A 84 5.64 5.75 10.09
C LYS A 84 5.30 4.28 10.35
N ILE A 85 4.08 4.00 10.75
CA ILE A 85 3.61 2.62 10.99
C ILE A 85 3.62 1.82 9.69
N LEU A 86 3.13 2.40 8.59
CA LEU A 86 3.10 1.73 7.29
C LEU A 86 4.52 1.47 6.76
N GLU A 87 5.44 2.43 6.92
CA GLU A 87 6.83 2.27 6.51
C GLU A 87 7.59 1.25 7.36
N SER A 88 7.19 1.03 8.59
CA SER A 88 7.83 0.06 9.48
C SER A 88 7.41 -1.38 9.24
N ARG A 89 6.47 -1.63 8.34
CA ARG A 89 6.05 -3.00 8.00
C ARG A 89 7.23 -3.77 7.37
N LEU A 90 7.34 -5.04 7.71
CA LEU A 90 8.44 -5.87 7.23
C LEU A 90 8.45 -6.02 5.71
N ASP A 91 7.30 -6.19 5.08
CA ASP A 91 7.18 -6.27 3.62
C ASP A 91 7.67 -4.97 2.95
N ASN A 92 7.32 -3.82 3.51
CA ASN A 92 7.80 -2.54 3.00
C ASN A 92 9.32 -2.39 3.19
N VAL A 93 9.85 -2.80 4.32
CA VAL A 93 11.30 -2.75 4.59
C VAL A 93 12.05 -3.60 3.59
N VAL A 94 11.59 -4.82 3.33
CA VAL A 94 12.21 -5.72 2.35
C VAL A 94 12.17 -5.10 0.94
N PHE A 95 11.06 -4.49 0.56
CA PHE A 95 10.95 -3.77 -0.70
C PHE A 95 11.93 -2.60 -0.79
N ARG A 96 12.01 -1.78 0.25
CA ARG A 96 12.92 -0.62 0.30
C ARG A 96 14.39 -1.01 0.27
N MET A 97 14.73 -2.16 0.82
CA MET A 97 16.09 -2.69 0.78
C MET A 97 16.51 -3.21 -0.60
N GLY A 98 15.58 -3.27 -1.55
CA GLY A 98 15.85 -3.76 -2.89
C GLY A 98 15.86 -5.27 -3.03
N MET A 99 15.43 -6.02 -2.02
CA MET A 99 15.36 -7.48 -2.06
C MET A 99 14.17 -7.99 -2.87
N ALA A 100 13.20 -7.13 -3.14
CA ALA A 100 12.03 -7.44 -3.96
C ALA A 100 11.75 -6.27 -4.90
N ILE A 101 11.20 -6.56 -6.07
CA ILE A 101 10.88 -5.55 -7.08
C ILE A 101 9.58 -4.83 -6.71
N THR A 102 8.64 -5.52 -6.06
CA THR A 102 7.36 -4.95 -5.63
C THR A 102 7.07 -5.32 -4.19
N ARG A 103 6.16 -4.57 -3.54
CA ARG A 103 5.71 -4.89 -2.19
C ARG A 103 4.94 -6.22 -2.13
N ARG A 104 4.24 -6.59 -3.19
CA ARG A 104 3.57 -7.90 -3.28
C ARG A 104 4.59 -9.04 -3.26
N GLU A 105 5.68 -8.90 -4.01
CA GLU A 105 6.77 -9.87 -4.00
C GLU A 105 7.44 -9.92 -2.63
N ALA A 106 7.70 -8.77 -2.02
CA ALA A 106 8.26 -8.69 -0.68
C ALA A 106 7.39 -9.40 0.34
N ARG A 107 6.08 -9.23 0.26
CA ARG A 107 5.13 -9.90 1.13
C ARG A 107 5.17 -11.41 0.97
N GLN A 108 5.28 -11.88 -0.26
CA GLN A 108 5.39 -13.31 -0.55
C GLN A 108 6.68 -13.91 0.01
N LEU A 109 7.78 -13.17 -0.05
CA LEU A 109 9.06 -13.61 0.51
C LEU A 109 9.01 -13.69 2.05
N VAL A 110 8.31 -12.77 2.67
CA VAL A 110 8.26 -12.67 4.13
C VAL A 110 7.32 -13.68 4.76
N THR A 111 6.16 -13.96 4.16
CA THR A 111 5.11 -14.70 4.85
C THR A 111 5.27 -16.21 4.85
N PRO A 112 5.12 -16.99 3.76
CA PRO A 112 5.15 -18.44 3.94
C PRO A 112 6.54 -19.03 3.96
N VAL A 113 7.42 -18.60 3.07
CA VAL A 113 8.72 -19.22 2.86
C VAL A 113 9.72 -18.85 3.95
N SER A 114 9.82 -17.58 4.30
CA SER A 114 10.71 -17.14 5.36
C SER A 114 10.32 -17.73 6.70
N TYR A 115 9.04 -17.84 6.98
CA TYR A 115 8.55 -18.44 8.21
C TYR A 115 8.93 -19.92 8.31
N THR A 116 8.89 -20.63 7.20
CA THR A 116 9.25 -22.06 7.14
C THR A 116 10.77 -22.27 7.24
N HIS A 117 11.55 -21.45 6.55
CA HIS A 117 13.01 -21.62 6.49
C HIS A 117 13.74 -21.10 7.71
N LEU A 118 13.30 -20.00 8.26
CA LEU A 118 13.99 -19.40 9.39
C LEU A 118 13.67 -20.08 10.70
N THR A 119 12.56 -20.78 10.80
CA THR A 119 12.13 -21.48 12.01
C THR A 119 12.31 -20.66 13.29
N LEU A 120 12.32 -19.35 13.17
CA LEU A 120 12.53 -18.46 14.29
C LEU A 120 11.17 -18.04 14.84
N PRO A 121 10.78 -18.53 16.03
CA PRO A 121 9.49 -18.20 16.61
C PRO A 121 9.34 -16.74 16.98
N THR A 122 10.43 -16.00 16.98
CA THR A 122 10.46 -14.58 17.28
C THR A 122 10.08 -13.67 16.11
N ILE A 123 10.03 -14.20 14.91
CA ILE A 123 9.64 -13.45 13.72
C ILE A 123 8.13 -13.52 13.55
N ARG A 124 7.45 -12.64 14.20
CA ARG A 124 6.01 -12.51 14.10
C ARG A 124 5.59 -11.08 13.80
#